data_1a5260c5629aa9143b3bf552a071bfc0
#
_entry.id   1a5260c5629aa9143b3bf552a071bfc0
#
_cell.length_a   1.000
_cell.length_b   1.000
_cell.length_c   1.000
_cell.angle_alpha   90.00
_cell.angle_beta   90.00
_cell.angle_gamma   90.00
#
_symmetry.space_group_name_H-M   'P 1'
#
loop_
_entity.id
_entity.type
_entity.pdbx_description
1 polymer ?
#
loop_
_entity_poly.entity_id
_entity_poly.type
_entity_poly.pdbx_seq_one_letter_code
_entity_poly.pdbx_strand_id
1 'polypeptide(L)'
;IDVGTLGDSEEVDVNSQIVAKHHPNEEAVVFSDDRGEAVTQMSIALKHFIGSRTDIEGIISAGGSGGTALVTPAMRTLPVGTPKVMISTVASGNVEPYVGSNDICMIYSITDIQGLNRISRKVLGNAAHAIAGMVKSSFPEVESKPAIGLSMFGVTTPCIQAVVKELESDFDCLVFHATGTGGQSMEKLVESGLVKGLIDATTTEVCDLLMGGIFSAGEDRLDSIIRTELPYVGSCGALDMVNFGARETVPEKYKERQFHVHNANVTLMRTSVEENKHIGEWLADKLNLMQGEVRFLLPLRGVSSLGSEEHAFHNPEADAALFDALEKNIIQTNRRKLIKLNHNINDPEFSTELVKQFKTII
;
A
#
# COMPACT_ATOMS: atom_id res chain seq x y z
N ILE A 1 19.30 1.54 21.29
CA ILE A 1 19.65 0.50 20.30
C ILE A 1 20.78 1.04 19.44
N ASP A 2 21.90 0.33 19.33
CA ASP A 2 22.99 0.60 18.41
C ASP A 2 22.79 -0.19 17.11
N VAL A 3 22.96 0.49 15.98
CA VAL A 3 22.90 -0.08 14.62
C VAL A 3 24.18 0.20 13.83
N GLY A 4 25.26 0.52 14.55
CA GLY A 4 26.59 0.73 13.97
C GLY A 4 27.13 -0.56 13.35
N THR A 5 27.82 -0.43 12.18
CA THR A 5 28.48 -1.56 11.51
C THR A 5 29.99 -1.56 11.67
N LEU A 6 30.55 -0.57 12.39
CA LEU A 6 32.00 -0.34 12.53
C LEU A 6 32.48 -0.32 13.99
N GLY A 7 31.83 -1.04 14.88
CA GLY A 7 32.24 -1.11 16.29
C GLY A 7 31.05 -1.12 17.24
N ASP A 8 31.32 -1.46 18.48
CA ASP A 8 30.30 -1.52 19.52
C ASP A 8 30.28 -0.24 20.35
N SER A 9 29.10 0.23 20.72
CA SER A 9 28.89 1.24 21.73
C SER A 9 28.70 0.58 23.10
N GLU A 10 29.47 0.97 24.10
CA GLU A 10 29.35 0.42 25.47
C GLU A 10 28.19 1.03 26.28
N GLU A 11 27.59 2.14 25.80
CA GLU A 11 26.55 2.89 26.54
C GLU A 11 25.14 2.69 25.93
N VAL A 12 24.81 1.47 25.54
CA VAL A 12 23.50 1.17 24.94
C VAL A 12 22.86 -0.08 25.56
N ASP A 13 21.54 -0.09 25.68
CA ASP A 13 20.80 -1.26 26.20
C ASP A 13 20.82 -2.45 25.21
N VAL A 14 20.88 -2.17 23.91
CA VAL A 14 20.95 -3.16 22.83
C VAL A 14 22.06 -2.79 21.88
N ASN A 15 23.12 -3.59 21.82
CA ASN A 15 24.24 -3.36 20.92
C ASN A 15 23.98 -3.90 19.50
N SER A 16 24.84 -3.52 18.56
CA SER A 16 24.71 -3.85 17.14
C SER A 16 24.76 -5.37 16.88
N GLN A 17 25.50 -6.13 17.67
CA GLN A 17 25.59 -7.58 17.57
C GLN A 17 24.26 -8.27 17.96
N ILE A 18 23.56 -7.75 18.97
CA ILE A 18 22.22 -8.26 19.32
C ILE A 18 21.25 -8.02 18.17
N VAL A 19 21.28 -6.84 17.55
CA VAL A 19 20.44 -6.55 16.37
C VAL A 19 20.80 -7.48 15.21
N ALA A 20 22.10 -7.66 14.91
CA ALA A 20 22.59 -8.48 13.82
C ALA A 20 22.12 -9.95 13.90
N LYS A 21 21.95 -10.51 15.12
CA LYS A 21 21.40 -11.86 15.34
C LYS A 21 19.98 -12.08 14.80
N HIS A 22 19.25 -11.01 14.54
CA HIS A 22 17.91 -11.08 13.94
C HIS A 22 17.95 -11.08 12.40
N HIS A 23 19.15 -11.09 11.81
CA HIS A 23 19.26 -11.23 10.36
C HIS A 23 18.80 -12.65 9.93
N PRO A 24 17.93 -12.81 8.91
CA PRO A 24 17.34 -14.10 8.55
C PRO A 24 18.36 -15.14 8.04
N ASN A 25 19.49 -14.69 7.52
CA ASN A 25 20.51 -15.60 7.02
C ASN A 25 21.57 -15.91 8.10
N GLU A 26 22.44 -14.93 8.39
CA GLU A 26 23.49 -15.09 9.39
C GLU A 26 23.91 -13.74 9.95
N GLU A 27 24.28 -13.67 11.23
CA GLU A 27 24.79 -12.48 11.92
C GLU A 27 26.04 -11.90 11.22
N ALA A 28 26.92 -12.76 10.71
CA ALA A 28 28.21 -12.35 10.12
C ALA A 28 28.07 -11.49 8.85
N VAL A 29 26.99 -11.62 8.09
CA VAL A 29 26.78 -10.83 6.86
C VAL A 29 26.58 -9.31 7.14
N VAL A 30 26.20 -8.97 8.37
CA VAL A 30 25.93 -7.58 8.76
C VAL A 30 27.23 -6.75 8.91
N PHE A 31 28.34 -7.39 9.22
CA PHE A 31 29.64 -6.75 9.46
C PHE A 31 30.60 -6.91 8.27
N SER A 32 30.09 -6.64 7.06
CA SER A 32 30.89 -6.64 5.82
C SER A 32 31.87 -5.46 5.77
N ASP A 33 33.01 -5.66 5.09
CA ASP A 33 33.97 -4.58 4.80
C ASP A 33 33.41 -3.54 3.81
N ASP A 34 32.42 -3.91 3.00
CA ASP A 34 31.67 -2.98 2.15
C ASP A 34 30.62 -2.24 2.99
N ARG A 35 30.80 -0.93 3.15
CA ARG A 35 29.89 -0.09 3.95
C ARG A 35 28.45 -0.10 3.42
N GLY A 36 28.27 -0.10 2.11
CA GLY A 36 26.93 -0.08 1.51
C GLY A 36 26.18 -1.38 1.80
N GLU A 37 26.88 -2.51 1.66
CA GLU A 37 26.35 -3.82 1.99
C GLU A 37 26.07 -3.95 3.49
N ALA A 38 27.01 -3.58 4.35
CA ALA A 38 26.83 -3.62 5.80
C ALA A 38 25.59 -2.82 6.26
N VAL A 39 25.37 -1.62 5.72
CA VAL A 39 24.18 -0.80 5.99
C VAL A 39 22.90 -1.53 5.54
N THR A 40 22.92 -2.15 4.37
CA THR A 40 21.78 -2.89 3.82
C THR A 40 21.45 -4.09 4.71
N GLN A 41 22.44 -4.89 5.07
CA GLN A 41 22.26 -6.08 5.89
C GLN A 41 21.83 -5.72 7.33
N MET A 42 22.39 -4.66 7.91
CA MET A 42 21.95 -4.15 9.22
C MET A 42 20.50 -3.64 9.16
N SER A 43 20.09 -3.02 8.07
CA SER A 43 18.68 -2.61 7.89
C SER A 43 17.73 -3.79 7.92
N ILE A 44 18.09 -4.91 7.28
CA ILE A 44 17.31 -6.16 7.31
C ILE A 44 17.26 -6.71 8.74
N ALA A 45 18.40 -6.78 9.43
CA ALA A 45 18.47 -7.25 10.82
C ALA A 45 17.61 -6.38 11.74
N LEU A 46 17.71 -5.05 11.63
CA LEU A 46 16.93 -4.11 12.44
C LEU A 46 15.42 -4.24 12.17
N LYS A 47 15.03 -4.41 10.89
CA LYS A 47 13.63 -4.66 10.52
C LYS A 47 13.07 -5.87 11.24
N HIS A 48 13.79 -6.99 11.26
CA HIS A 48 13.36 -8.20 11.96
C HIS A 48 13.39 -8.03 13.48
N PHE A 49 14.40 -7.37 14.02
CA PHE A 49 14.49 -7.07 15.45
C PHE A 49 13.29 -6.23 15.93
N ILE A 50 13.01 -5.10 15.27
CA ILE A 50 11.89 -4.22 15.62
C ILE A 50 10.55 -4.94 15.40
N GLY A 51 10.39 -5.67 14.31
CA GLY A 51 9.16 -6.43 14.01
C GLY A 51 8.86 -7.55 14.99
N SER A 52 9.87 -8.05 15.76
CA SER A 52 9.68 -9.06 16.80
C SER A 52 9.28 -8.48 18.16
N ARG A 53 9.31 -7.14 18.33
CA ARG A 53 9.03 -6.44 19.59
C ARG A 53 7.57 -6.02 19.69
N THR A 54 7.00 -6.17 20.86
CA THR A 54 5.62 -5.74 21.20
C THR A 54 5.57 -4.64 22.26
N ASP A 55 6.73 -4.18 22.73
CA ASP A 55 6.90 -3.22 23.81
C ASP A 55 7.38 -1.83 23.34
N ILE A 56 7.24 -1.54 22.04
CA ILE A 56 7.66 -0.27 21.45
C ILE A 56 6.50 0.72 21.47
N GLU A 57 6.61 1.75 22.29
CA GLU A 57 5.65 2.87 22.35
C GLU A 57 5.97 3.99 21.38
N GLY A 58 7.20 4.06 20.87
CA GLY A 58 7.66 5.04 19.88
C GLY A 58 9.09 4.79 19.44
N ILE A 59 9.45 5.29 18.27
CA ILE A 59 10.80 5.15 17.70
C ILE A 59 11.32 6.48 17.19
N ILE A 60 12.57 6.81 17.54
CA ILE A 60 13.28 7.99 17.05
C ILE A 60 14.66 7.59 16.57
N SER A 61 15.10 8.19 15.46
CA SER A 61 16.46 8.04 14.96
C SER A 61 16.96 9.33 14.28
N ALA A 62 18.27 9.42 14.11
CA ALA A 62 18.92 10.54 13.43
C ALA A 62 20.03 10.02 12.53
N GLY A 63 20.13 10.55 11.28
CA GLY A 63 21.17 10.14 10.34
C GLY A 63 21.21 10.93 9.05
N GLY A 64 22.26 10.73 8.28
CA GLY A 64 22.35 11.13 6.87
C GLY A 64 21.53 10.18 5.98
N SER A 65 21.76 10.19 4.66
CA SER A 65 21.08 9.31 3.70
C SER A 65 21.22 7.82 4.07
N GLY A 66 22.42 7.37 4.44
CA GLY A 66 22.66 5.98 4.83
C GLY A 66 21.94 5.57 6.12
N GLY A 67 22.01 6.40 7.19
CA GLY A 67 21.28 6.14 8.44
C GLY A 67 19.77 6.17 8.25
N THR A 68 19.27 7.07 7.40
CA THR A 68 17.84 7.10 7.05
C THR A 68 17.41 5.82 6.32
N ALA A 69 18.17 5.40 5.31
CA ALA A 69 17.91 4.15 4.57
C ALA A 69 18.00 2.92 5.47
N LEU A 70 18.88 2.93 6.47
CA LEU A 70 19.03 1.83 7.42
C LEU A 70 17.80 1.69 8.33
N VAL A 71 17.30 2.80 8.88
CA VAL A 71 16.33 2.76 9.98
C VAL A 71 14.88 2.79 9.51
N THR A 72 14.58 3.52 8.43
CA THR A 72 13.17 3.69 8.00
C THR A 72 12.47 2.40 7.61
N PRO A 73 13.12 1.35 7.03
CA PRO A 73 12.47 0.05 6.83
C PRO A 73 11.97 -0.61 8.12
N ALA A 74 12.72 -0.45 9.23
CA ALA A 74 12.28 -0.94 10.54
C ALA A 74 11.14 -0.08 11.11
N MET A 75 11.19 1.25 10.97
CA MET A 75 10.08 2.12 11.37
C MET A 75 8.78 1.76 10.65
N ARG A 76 8.86 1.38 9.39
CA ARG A 76 7.71 0.97 8.57
C ARG A 76 7.05 -0.33 9.03
N THR A 77 7.71 -1.18 9.84
CA THR A 77 7.08 -2.39 10.38
C THR A 77 6.11 -2.09 11.53
N LEU A 78 6.29 -0.96 12.20
CA LEU A 78 5.42 -0.57 13.31
C LEU A 78 4.02 -0.16 12.80
N PRO A 79 2.95 -0.43 13.58
CA PRO A 79 1.60 -0.04 13.25
C PRO A 79 1.46 1.46 12.96
N VAL A 80 0.47 1.84 12.14
CA VAL A 80 0.05 3.24 11.98
C VAL A 80 -0.43 3.75 13.33
N GLY A 81 -0.05 5.01 13.68
CA GLY A 81 -0.34 5.62 14.97
C GLY A 81 0.76 5.41 16.03
N THR A 82 1.65 4.42 15.88
CA THR A 82 2.86 4.36 16.73
C THR A 82 3.76 5.55 16.41
N PRO A 83 4.16 6.38 17.38
CA PRO A 83 5.03 7.53 17.16
C PRO A 83 6.35 7.17 16.49
N LYS A 84 6.64 7.78 15.33
CA LYS A 84 7.86 7.55 14.52
C LYS A 84 8.47 8.89 14.13
N VAL A 85 9.69 9.14 14.55
CA VAL A 85 10.41 10.39 14.24
C VAL A 85 11.77 10.08 13.65
N MET A 86 12.03 10.58 12.45
CA MET A 86 13.34 10.47 11.78
C MET A 86 13.93 11.85 11.52
N ILE A 87 15.05 12.16 12.15
CA ILE A 87 15.82 13.37 11.86
C ILE A 87 16.82 13.05 10.76
N SER A 88 16.75 13.76 9.63
CA SER A 88 17.53 13.38 8.46
C SER A 88 18.04 14.57 7.66
N THR A 89 19.26 14.43 7.12
CA THR A 89 19.82 15.39 6.18
C THR A 89 19.10 15.39 4.83
N VAL A 90 18.37 14.31 4.49
CA VAL A 90 17.62 14.18 3.23
C VAL A 90 16.15 14.61 3.34
N ALA A 91 15.70 15.00 4.53
CA ALA A 91 14.30 15.37 4.76
C ALA A 91 13.88 16.70 4.09
N SER A 92 14.80 17.41 3.43
CA SER A 92 14.49 18.58 2.59
C SER A 92 14.22 18.24 1.11
N GLY A 93 14.36 16.97 0.72
CA GLY A 93 14.19 16.49 -0.64
C GLY A 93 13.06 15.47 -0.77
N ASN A 94 13.19 14.55 -1.75
CA ASN A 94 12.24 13.44 -1.90
C ASN A 94 12.40 12.43 -0.77
N VAL A 95 11.39 12.32 0.08
CA VAL A 95 11.35 11.40 1.23
C VAL A 95 10.54 10.12 0.95
N GLU A 96 9.84 10.05 -0.18
CA GLU A 96 9.01 8.91 -0.55
C GLU A 96 9.71 7.55 -0.40
N PRO A 97 10.96 7.34 -0.89
CA PRO A 97 11.64 6.06 -0.77
C PRO A 97 11.88 5.61 0.68
N TYR A 98 11.89 6.55 1.60
CA TYR A 98 12.12 6.30 3.03
C TYR A 98 10.82 6.08 3.81
N VAL A 99 9.82 6.91 3.57
CA VAL A 99 8.58 6.86 4.35
C VAL A 99 7.56 5.89 3.75
N GLY A 100 7.54 5.72 2.42
CA GLY A 100 6.50 4.95 1.73
C GLY A 100 5.11 5.41 2.14
N SER A 101 4.21 4.47 2.36
CA SER A 101 2.83 4.72 2.85
C SER A 101 2.72 4.70 4.38
N ASN A 102 3.73 5.20 5.11
CA ASN A 102 3.76 5.19 6.57
C ASN A 102 3.80 6.59 7.17
N ASP A 103 3.32 6.71 8.40
CA ASP A 103 3.20 7.94 9.18
C ASP A 103 4.51 8.34 9.89
N ILE A 104 5.64 8.30 9.18
CA ILE A 104 6.94 8.70 9.72
C ILE A 104 7.07 10.23 9.68
N CYS A 105 7.24 10.86 10.83
CA CYS A 105 7.55 12.28 10.94
C CYS A 105 9.01 12.53 10.57
N MET A 106 9.26 13.13 9.40
CA MET A 106 10.59 13.48 8.93
C MET A 106 10.95 14.90 9.37
N ILE A 107 12.06 15.06 10.08
CA ILE A 107 12.59 16.36 10.54
C ILE A 107 13.91 16.64 9.84
N TYR A 108 14.00 17.78 9.13
CA TYR A 108 15.24 18.18 8.48
C TYR A 108 16.28 18.63 9.51
N SER A 109 17.46 18.02 9.46
CA SER A 109 18.54 18.26 10.44
C SER A 109 19.22 19.64 10.31
N ILE A 110 19.03 20.34 9.19
CA ILE A 110 19.66 21.62 8.82
C ILE A 110 21.16 21.48 8.62
N THR A 111 21.85 20.88 9.55
CA THR A 111 23.30 20.57 9.47
C THR A 111 23.49 19.07 9.31
N ASP A 112 24.66 18.67 8.87
CA ASP A 112 25.05 17.27 8.92
C ASP A 112 25.01 16.73 10.36
N ILE A 113 24.70 15.44 10.52
CA ILE A 113 24.65 14.77 11.81
C ILE A 113 26.06 14.22 12.12
N GLN A 114 26.96 15.15 12.37
CA GLN A 114 28.33 14.87 12.79
C GLN A 114 28.62 15.65 14.07
N GLY A 115 28.50 14.99 15.20
CA GLY A 115 28.66 15.58 16.52
C GLY A 115 27.55 16.59 16.88
N LEU A 116 27.68 17.19 18.06
CA LEU A 116 26.73 18.15 18.59
C LEU A 116 27.26 19.59 18.42
N ASN A 117 26.55 20.38 17.64
CA ASN A 117 26.75 21.82 17.50
C ASN A 117 25.53 22.61 18.01
N ARG A 118 25.59 23.94 18.01
CA ARG A 118 24.49 24.79 18.52
C ARG A 118 23.17 24.63 17.76
N ILE A 119 23.19 24.24 16.48
CA ILE A 119 22.00 24.03 15.65
C ILE A 119 21.50 22.61 15.86
N SER A 120 22.35 21.57 15.72
CA SER A 120 21.94 20.19 15.91
C SER A 120 21.36 19.94 17.30
N ARG A 121 21.89 20.58 18.36
CA ARG A 121 21.32 20.52 19.72
C ARG A 121 19.86 20.99 19.76
N LYS A 122 19.53 22.06 19.04
CA LYS A 122 18.16 22.58 18.98
C LYS A 122 17.24 21.65 18.20
N VAL A 123 17.68 21.20 17.02
CA VAL A 123 16.87 20.32 16.14
C VAL A 123 16.64 18.96 16.79
N LEU A 124 17.69 18.31 17.31
CA LEU A 124 17.59 17.03 18.00
C LEU A 124 16.76 17.16 19.30
N GLY A 125 16.95 18.26 20.06
CA GLY A 125 16.15 18.53 21.26
C GLY A 125 14.67 18.69 20.94
N ASN A 126 14.32 19.43 19.88
CA ASN A 126 12.93 19.55 19.43
C ASN A 126 12.34 18.21 19.02
N ALA A 127 13.10 17.39 18.30
CA ALA A 127 12.65 16.05 17.90
C ALA A 127 12.42 15.12 19.12
N ALA A 128 13.32 15.18 20.11
CA ALA A 128 13.16 14.43 21.36
C ALA A 128 11.91 14.88 22.14
N HIS A 129 11.64 16.17 22.20
CA HIS A 129 10.40 16.70 22.81
C HIS A 129 9.16 16.30 22.02
N ALA A 130 9.23 16.30 20.68
CA ALA A 130 8.12 15.89 19.82
C ALA A 130 7.73 14.43 20.10
N ILE A 131 8.68 13.49 20.03
CA ILE A 131 8.37 12.08 20.28
C ILE A 131 7.94 11.83 21.73
N ALA A 132 8.55 12.49 22.69
CA ALA A 132 8.13 12.37 24.10
C ALA A 132 6.69 12.88 24.31
N GLY A 133 6.30 13.96 23.62
CA GLY A 133 4.92 14.43 23.61
C GLY A 133 3.97 13.44 22.94
N MET A 134 4.34 12.90 21.79
CA MET A 134 3.54 11.90 21.08
C MET A 134 3.28 10.64 21.92
N VAL A 135 4.31 10.11 22.58
CA VAL A 135 4.22 8.89 23.40
C VAL A 135 3.44 9.12 24.69
N LYS A 136 3.62 10.30 25.33
CA LYS A 136 2.95 10.61 26.61
C LYS A 136 1.49 11.05 26.46
N SER A 137 1.11 11.48 25.26
CA SER A 137 -0.24 11.98 25.03
C SER A 137 -1.17 10.82 24.68
N SER A 138 -2.21 10.62 25.49
CA SER A 138 -3.32 9.75 25.13
C SER A 138 -4.38 10.54 24.38
N PHE A 139 -4.93 9.97 23.33
CA PHE A 139 -6.14 10.48 22.70
C PHE A 139 -7.35 10.04 23.53
N PRO A 140 -8.37 10.91 23.72
CA PRO A 140 -9.62 10.48 24.33
C PRO A 140 -10.19 9.31 23.52
N GLU A 141 -10.65 8.26 24.20
CA GLU A 141 -11.45 7.24 23.54
C GLU A 141 -12.73 7.89 23.05
N VAL A 142 -12.88 7.99 21.74
CA VAL A 142 -14.14 8.36 21.08
C VAL A 142 -14.83 7.06 20.69
N GLU A 143 -16.11 6.90 21.03
CA GLU A 143 -16.92 5.83 20.45
C GLU A 143 -16.83 5.98 18.93
N SER A 144 -16.02 5.12 18.30
CA SER A 144 -15.85 5.10 16.86
C SER A 144 -16.55 3.88 16.30
N LYS A 145 -17.20 4.05 15.15
CA LYS A 145 -17.67 2.92 14.35
C LYS A 145 -16.49 2.06 13.92
N PRO A 146 -16.68 0.76 13.70
CA PRO A 146 -15.64 -0.07 13.11
C PRO A 146 -15.23 0.52 11.73
N ALA A 147 -13.94 0.68 11.50
CA ALA A 147 -13.43 1.22 10.25
C ALA A 147 -13.35 0.12 9.18
N ILE A 148 -13.65 0.48 7.94
CA ILE A 148 -13.51 -0.34 6.74
C ILE A 148 -12.75 0.43 5.66
N GLY A 149 -11.95 -0.28 4.86
CA GLY A 149 -11.24 0.33 3.74
C GLY A 149 -11.99 0.15 2.41
N LEU A 150 -11.98 1.18 1.57
CA LEU A 150 -12.56 1.16 0.22
C LEU A 150 -11.57 1.72 -0.78
N SER A 151 -11.34 1.01 -1.90
CA SER A 151 -10.54 1.53 -3.01
C SER A 151 -11.41 2.25 -4.04
N MET A 152 -10.96 3.39 -4.53
CA MET A 152 -11.66 4.22 -5.51
C MET A 152 -10.68 4.77 -6.56
N PHE A 153 -11.16 4.93 -7.78
CA PHE A 153 -10.48 5.72 -8.81
C PHE A 153 -11.51 6.64 -9.50
N GLY A 154 -11.05 7.67 -10.22
CA GLY A 154 -11.96 8.67 -10.81
C GLY A 154 -13.11 8.07 -11.61
N VAL A 155 -12.85 6.98 -12.32
CA VAL A 155 -13.82 6.28 -13.19
C VAL A 155 -14.72 5.27 -12.48
N THR A 156 -14.55 5.07 -11.17
CA THR A 156 -15.39 4.21 -10.30
C THR A 156 -16.00 4.99 -9.13
N THR A 157 -15.82 6.31 -9.11
CA THR A 157 -16.31 7.19 -8.04
C THR A 157 -17.79 7.04 -7.74
N PRO A 158 -18.71 6.97 -8.75
CA PRO A 158 -20.14 6.80 -8.47
C PRO A 158 -20.44 5.52 -7.66
N CYS A 159 -19.80 4.41 -8.00
CA CYS A 159 -19.94 3.15 -7.26
C CYS A 159 -19.58 3.32 -5.78
N ILE A 160 -18.38 3.85 -5.49
CA ILE A 160 -17.88 3.95 -4.12
C ILE A 160 -18.68 4.98 -3.31
N GLN A 161 -19.09 6.09 -3.92
CA GLN A 161 -19.98 7.04 -3.23
C GLN A 161 -21.32 6.40 -2.82
N ALA A 162 -21.89 5.56 -3.68
CA ALA A 162 -23.11 4.84 -3.35
C ALA A 162 -22.88 3.82 -2.21
N VAL A 163 -21.78 3.06 -2.26
CA VAL A 163 -21.39 2.12 -1.20
C VAL A 163 -21.19 2.83 0.14
N VAL A 164 -20.45 3.95 0.16
CA VAL A 164 -20.22 4.74 1.37
C VAL A 164 -21.55 5.21 1.96
N LYS A 165 -22.45 5.75 1.14
CA LYS A 165 -23.78 6.22 1.59
C LYS A 165 -24.61 5.13 2.27
N GLU A 166 -24.48 3.87 1.84
CA GLU A 166 -25.19 2.76 2.45
C GLU A 166 -24.52 2.21 3.72
N LEU A 167 -23.21 2.46 3.92
CA LEU A 167 -22.44 1.89 5.02
C LEU A 167 -22.05 2.89 6.10
N GLU A 168 -22.04 4.21 5.81
CA GLU A 168 -21.59 5.26 6.74
C GLU A 168 -22.37 5.35 8.05
N SER A 169 -23.62 4.79 8.10
CA SER A 169 -24.37 4.70 9.35
C SER A 169 -23.75 3.69 10.32
N ASP A 170 -23.14 2.62 9.83
CA ASP A 170 -22.66 1.47 10.59
C ASP A 170 -21.13 1.43 10.70
N PHE A 171 -20.42 2.03 9.74
CA PHE A 171 -18.97 1.95 9.60
C PHE A 171 -18.34 3.34 9.41
N ASP A 172 -17.08 3.47 9.83
CA ASP A 172 -16.17 4.54 9.40
C ASP A 172 -15.54 4.13 8.06
N CYS A 173 -16.00 4.76 6.98
CA CYS A 173 -15.64 4.40 5.60
C CYS A 173 -14.38 5.14 5.15
N LEU A 174 -13.23 4.48 5.19
CA LEU A 174 -11.94 5.02 4.80
C LEU A 174 -11.71 4.79 3.30
N VAL A 175 -11.85 5.84 2.48
CA VAL A 175 -11.71 5.75 1.02
C VAL A 175 -10.28 6.08 0.59
N PHE A 176 -9.66 5.17 -0.16
CA PHE A 176 -8.30 5.29 -0.70
C PHE A 176 -8.34 5.44 -2.22
N HIS A 177 -7.61 6.42 -2.73
CA HIS A 177 -7.48 6.60 -4.17
C HIS A 177 -6.46 5.60 -4.73
N ALA A 178 -6.90 4.70 -5.61
CA ALA A 178 -6.10 3.61 -6.19
C ALA A 178 -5.05 4.14 -7.19
N THR A 179 -4.02 4.81 -6.65
CA THR A 179 -2.91 5.44 -7.35
C THR A 179 -1.54 4.97 -6.83
N GLY A 180 -1.43 3.70 -6.49
CA GLY A 180 -0.23 3.10 -5.92
C GLY A 180 -0.14 3.32 -4.42
N THR A 181 0.16 4.54 -4.00
CA THR A 181 0.25 4.90 -2.57
C THR A 181 -1.07 4.70 -1.82
N GLY A 182 -2.21 4.84 -2.50
CA GLY A 182 -3.53 4.61 -1.90
C GLY A 182 -3.75 3.14 -1.54
N GLY A 183 -3.49 2.20 -2.46
CA GLY A 183 -3.55 0.77 -2.19
C GLY A 183 -2.57 0.35 -1.09
N GLN A 184 -1.33 0.84 -1.15
CA GLN A 184 -0.33 0.60 -0.09
C GLN A 184 -0.79 1.10 1.28
N SER A 185 -1.38 2.31 1.35
CA SER A 185 -1.89 2.88 2.60
C SER A 185 -3.06 2.08 3.15
N MET A 186 -3.99 1.65 2.28
CA MET A 186 -5.11 0.79 2.67
C MET A 186 -4.60 -0.53 3.25
N GLU A 187 -3.67 -1.19 2.59
CA GLU A 187 -3.08 -2.44 3.06
C GLU A 187 -2.26 -2.26 4.35
N LYS A 188 -1.62 -1.10 4.53
CA LYS A 188 -0.95 -0.79 5.79
C LYS A 188 -1.90 -0.68 6.97
N LEU A 189 -3.12 -0.18 6.77
CA LEU A 189 -4.15 -0.19 7.82
C LEU A 189 -4.65 -1.60 8.13
N VAL A 190 -4.73 -2.47 7.11
CA VAL A 190 -5.03 -3.91 7.30
C VAL A 190 -3.98 -4.56 8.19
N GLU A 191 -2.70 -4.41 7.87
CA GLU A 191 -1.58 -4.94 8.66
C GLU A 191 -1.55 -4.40 10.10
N SER A 192 -1.98 -3.16 10.28
CA SER A 192 -2.05 -2.52 11.59
C SER A 192 -3.31 -2.91 12.40
N GLY A 193 -4.21 -3.74 11.85
CA GLY A 193 -5.45 -4.16 12.50
C GLY A 193 -6.46 -3.02 12.71
N LEU A 194 -6.32 -1.92 11.95
CA LEU A 194 -7.13 -0.70 12.09
C LEU A 194 -8.42 -0.74 11.28
N VAL A 195 -8.59 -1.70 10.39
CA VAL A 195 -9.81 -1.92 9.62
C VAL A 195 -10.35 -3.33 9.86
N LYS A 196 -11.67 -3.49 9.74
CA LYS A 196 -12.36 -4.76 9.99
C LYS A 196 -12.68 -5.54 8.71
N GLY A 197 -12.62 -4.89 7.56
CA GLY A 197 -12.87 -5.49 6.24
C GLY A 197 -12.56 -4.51 5.12
N LEU A 198 -12.51 -5.00 3.90
CA LEU A 198 -12.27 -4.20 2.71
C LEU A 198 -13.37 -4.36 1.67
N ILE A 199 -13.69 -3.25 0.99
CA ILE A 199 -14.40 -3.22 -0.29
C ILE A 199 -13.42 -2.66 -1.34
N ASP A 200 -12.64 -3.54 -1.92
CA ASP A 200 -11.60 -3.23 -2.91
C ASP A 200 -12.19 -3.33 -4.32
N ALA A 201 -13.13 -2.43 -4.61
CA ALA A 201 -13.84 -2.45 -5.88
C ALA A 201 -12.96 -1.99 -7.06
N THR A 202 -11.85 -1.30 -6.79
CA THR A 202 -10.98 -0.69 -7.82
C THR A 202 -9.56 -1.20 -7.70
N THR A 203 -9.19 -2.10 -8.60
CA THR A 203 -7.90 -2.80 -8.60
C THR A 203 -6.97 -2.38 -9.75
N THR A 204 -7.18 -1.19 -10.31
CA THR A 204 -6.41 -0.63 -11.46
C THR A 204 -4.88 -0.66 -11.26
N GLU A 205 -4.41 -0.59 -10.02
CA GLU A 205 -3.00 -0.65 -9.64
C GLU A 205 -2.29 -1.92 -10.15
N VAL A 206 -3.06 -3.00 -10.39
CA VAL A 206 -2.56 -4.25 -10.99
C VAL A 206 -2.20 -4.06 -12.47
N CYS A 207 -2.98 -3.26 -13.20
CA CYS A 207 -2.65 -2.92 -14.58
C CYS A 207 -1.32 -2.18 -14.66
N ASP A 208 -1.13 -1.22 -13.78
CA ASP A 208 0.09 -0.42 -13.72
C ASP A 208 1.31 -1.25 -13.30
N LEU A 209 1.12 -2.19 -12.38
CA LEU A 209 2.17 -3.15 -12.02
C LEU A 209 2.63 -3.98 -13.24
N LEU A 210 1.68 -4.58 -13.94
CA LEU A 210 1.99 -5.55 -15.00
C LEU A 210 2.48 -4.90 -16.30
N MET A 211 2.00 -3.70 -16.61
CA MET A 211 2.35 -2.97 -17.83
C MET A 211 3.33 -1.81 -17.62
N GLY A 212 3.76 -1.53 -16.41
CA GLY A 212 4.73 -0.47 -16.09
C GLY A 212 4.10 0.93 -16.07
N GLY A 213 2.85 1.03 -15.63
CA GLY A 213 2.19 2.30 -15.35
C GLY A 213 2.74 2.97 -14.09
N ILE A 214 2.31 4.23 -13.87
CA ILE A 214 2.86 5.08 -12.79
C ILE A 214 2.16 4.90 -11.44
N PHE A 215 1.04 4.20 -11.39
CA PHE A 215 0.23 4.03 -10.17
C PHE A 215 0.26 2.59 -9.63
N SER A 216 1.38 1.88 -9.86
CA SER A 216 1.57 0.56 -9.28
C SER A 216 1.65 0.62 -7.75
N ALA A 217 0.95 -0.28 -7.07
CA ALA A 217 1.07 -0.47 -5.63
C ALA A 217 2.17 -1.49 -5.24
N GLY A 218 2.85 -2.10 -6.23
CA GLY A 218 3.89 -3.09 -6.02
C GLY A 218 3.39 -4.53 -6.16
N GLU A 219 4.33 -5.48 -6.17
CA GLU A 219 4.05 -6.92 -6.34
C GLU A 219 3.31 -7.52 -5.14
N ASP A 220 3.43 -6.92 -3.98
CA ASP A 220 2.80 -7.30 -2.71
C ASP A 220 1.37 -6.78 -2.54
N ARG A 221 0.78 -6.17 -3.60
CA ARG A 221 -0.65 -5.80 -3.63
C ARG A 221 -1.51 -7.04 -3.34
N LEU A 222 -2.43 -6.93 -2.38
CA LEU A 222 -3.29 -7.97 -1.80
C LEU A 222 -2.62 -8.89 -0.76
N ASP A 223 -1.32 -8.80 -0.53
CA ASP A 223 -0.61 -9.70 0.40
C ASP A 223 -0.99 -9.47 1.86
N SER A 224 -1.35 -8.25 2.24
CA SER A 224 -1.85 -7.95 3.58
C SER A 224 -3.15 -8.70 3.90
N ILE A 225 -4.04 -8.80 2.92
CA ILE A 225 -5.31 -9.54 3.03
C ILE A 225 -5.04 -11.04 3.15
N ILE A 226 -4.08 -11.56 2.38
CA ILE A 226 -3.65 -12.96 2.46
C ILE A 226 -3.13 -13.27 3.86
N ARG A 227 -2.26 -12.42 4.41
CA ARG A 227 -1.65 -12.64 5.74
C ARG A 227 -2.61 -12.50 6.90
N THR A 228 -3.56 -11.58 6.80
CA THR A 228 -4.48 -11.25 7.92
C THR A 228 -5.80 -12.00 7.86
N GLU A 229 -6.09 -12.67 6.73
CA GLU A 229 -7.37 -13.33 6.46
C GLU A 229 -8.60 -12.40 6.60
N LEU A 230 -8.38 -11.10 6.42
CA LEU A 230 -9.41 -10.08 6.57
C LEU A 230 -10.58 -10.31 5.60
N PRO A 231 -11.84 -10.11 6.02
CA PRO A 231 -13.00 -10.15 5.11
C PRO A 231 -12.81 -9.20 3.92
N TYR A 232 -12.94 -9.72 2.71
CA TYR A 232 -12.61 -9.02 1.47
C TYR A 232 -13.72 -9.12 0.43
N VAL A 233 -14.19 -7.97 -0.04
CA VAL A 233 -15.03 -7.87 -1.24
C VAL A 233 -14.24 -7.14 -2.31
N GLY A 234 -13.94 -7.79 -3.42
CA GLY A 234 -13.19 -7.22 -4.52
C GLY A 234 -13.97 -7.12 -5.82
N SER A 235 -13.49 -6.31 -6.75
CA SER A 235 -14.00 -6.24 -8.11
C SER A 235 -12.91 -5.79 -9.10
N CYS A 236 -13.29 -5.73 -10.38
CA CYS A 236 -12.43 -5.43 -11.53
C CYS A 236 -12.37 -3.93 -11.86
N GLY A 237 -12.65 -3.04 -10.92
CA GLY A 237 -12.75 -1.61 -11.22
C GLY A 237 -11.50 -1.05 -11.86
N ALA A 238 -11.70 -0.36 -13.00
CA ALA A 238 -10.68 0.30 -13.81
C ALA A 238 -9.53 -0.61 -14.29
N LEU A 239 -9.78 -1.93 -14.47
CA LEU A 239 -8.82 -2.84 -15.10
C LEU A 239 -8.79 -2.71 -16.63
N ASP A 240 -9.62 -1.85 -17.19
CA ASP A 240 -9.62 -1.49 -18.60
C ASP A 240 -8.57 -0.42 -18.96
N MET A 241 -7.72 -0.01 -18.01
CA MET A 241 -6.74 1.03 -18.25
C MET A 241 -5.41 0.86 -17.51
N VAL A 242 -4.34 1.33 -18.15
CA VAL A 242 -3.02 1.55 -17.58
C VAL A 242 -2.76 3.04 -17.50
N ASN A 243 -2.19 3.52 -16.41
CA ASN A 243 -1.95 4.94 -16.19
C ASN A 243 -0.49 5.29 -16.47
N PHE A 244 -0.27 6.24 -17.37
CA PHE A 244 1.03 6.83 -17.65
C PHE A 244 1.03 8.32 -17.30
N GLY A 245 2.22 8.93 -17.26
CA GLY A 245 2.40 10.37 -17.11
C GLY A 245 1.89 11.16 -18.32
N ALA A 246 2.52 12.30 -18.58
CA ALA A 246 2.24 13.10 -19.78
C ALA A 246 2.35 12.22 -21.05
N ARG A 247 1.56 12.54 -22.09
CA ARG A 247 1.45 11.70 -23.30
C ARG A 247 2.80 11.34 -23.96
N GLU A 248 3.76 12.23 -23.89
CA GLU A 248 5.11 12.06 -24.41
C GLU A 248 5.98 11.11 -23.58
N THR A 249 5.60 10.80 -22.34
CA THR A 249 6.32 9.88 -21.46
C THR A 249 5.87 8.43 -21.59
N VAL A 250 4.83 8.18 -22.40
CA VAL A 250 4.35 6.82 -22.65
C VAL A 250 5.44 6.00 -23.35
N PRO A 251 5.77 4.78 -22.87
CA PRO A 251 6.80 3.95 -23.48
C PRO A 251 6.57 3.68 -24.98
N GLU A 252 7.66 3.68 -25.75
CA GLU A 252 7.65 3.50 -27.20
C GLU A 252 6.83 2.30 -27.67
N LYS A 253 6.94 1.17 -26.93
CA LYS A 253 6.22 -0.08 -27.24
C LYS A 253 4.69 0.06 -27.25
N TYR A 254 4.16 1.14 -26.69
CA TYR A 254 2.72 1.39 -26.61
C TYR A 254 2.22 2.49 -27.56
N LYS A 255 3.08 3.11 -28.38
CA LYS A 255 2.72 4.29 -29.18
C LYS A 255 1.45 4.13 -30.03
N GLU A 256 1.23 2.94 -30.59
CA GLU A 256 0.10 2.65 -31.48
C GLU A 256 -1.18 2.20 -30.74
N ARG A 257 -1.17 2.29 -29.41
CA ARG A 257 -2.29 1.86 -28.59
C ARG A 257 -3.37 2.96 -28.47
N GLN A 258 -4.54 2.57 -28.04
CA GLN A 258 -5.65 3.48 -27.76
C GLN A 258 -5.41 4.24 -26.45
N PHE A 259 -5.52 5.56 -26.50
CA PHE A 259 -5.29 6.43 -25.34
C PHE A 259 -6.47 7.36 -25.10
N HIS A 260 -6.62 7.71 -23.83
CA HIS A 260 -7.44 8.83 -23.37
C HIS A 260 -6.57 9.75 -22.52
N VAL A 261 -6.37 11.00 -22.98
CA VAL A 261 -5.61 12.01 -22.22
C VAL A 261 -6.56 12.58 -21.16
N HIS A 262 -6.33 12.17 -19.91
CA HIS A 262 -7.15 12.62 -18.77
C HIS A 262 -6.82 14.07 -18.38
N ASN A 263 -5.52 14.41 -18.35
CA ASN A 263 -5.01 15.78 -18.15
C ASN A 263 -3.55 15.86 -18.65
N ALA A 264 -2.90 17.00 -18.46
CA ALA A 264 -1.53 17.22 -18.94
C ALA A 264 -0.49 16.24 -18.36
N ASN A 265 -0.75 15.65 -17.21
CA ASN A 265 0.17 14.78 -16.47
C ASN A 265 -0.28 13.32 -16.40
N VAL A 266 -1.47 12.98 -16.91
CA VAL A 266 -2.02 11.61 -16.84
C VAL A 266 -2.64 11.21 -18.17
N THR A 267 -2.12 10.15 -18.75
CA THR A 267 -2.59 9.49 -19.97
C THR A 267 -3.00 8.08 -19.67
N LEU A 268 -4.23 7.72 -20.00
CA LEU A 268 -4.78 6.38 -19.83
C LEU A 268 -4.61 5.61 -21.14
N MET A 269 -4.15 4.37 -21.05
CA MET A 269 -4.04 3.43 -22.18
C MET A 269 -5.03 2.27 -21.98
N ARG A 270 -5.85 1.99 -22.98
CA ARG A 270 -6.77 0.83 -22.93
C ARG A 270 -5.99 -0.49 -22.89
N THR A 271 -6.32 -1.37 -21.97
CA THR A 271 -5.77 -2.73 -21.88
C THR A 271 -6.25 -3.62 -23.04
N SER A 272 -5.39 -4.48 -23.58
CA SER A 272 -5.71 -5.43 -24.65
C SER A 272 -6.35 -6.72 -24.12
N VAL A 273 -6.77 -7.60 -25.04
CA VAL A 273 -7.29 -8.93 -24.72
C VAL A 273 -6.25 -9.76 -23.96
N GLU A 274 -5.02 -9.79 -24.44
CA GLU A 274 -3.92 -10.54 -23.83
C GLU A 274 -3.55 -9.98 -22.46
N GLU A 275 -3.52 -8.65 -22.34
CA GLU A 275 -3.23 -7.97 -21.06
C GLU A 275 -4.33 -8.26 -20.03
N ASN A 276 -5.60 -8.18 -20.44
CA ASN A 276 -6.73 -8.50 -19.57
C ASN A 276 -6.74 -9.96 -19.10
N LYS A 277 -6.38 -10.88 -19.99
CA LYS A 277 -6.19 -12.27 -19.60
C LYS A 277 -5.10 -12.41 -18.53
N HIS A 278 -3.94 -11.78 -18.73
CA HIS A 278 -2.83 -11.82 -17.77
C HIS A 278 -3.18 -11.17 -16.43
N ILE A 279 -3.91 -10.04 -16.45
CA ILE A 279 -4.45 -9.39 -15.24
C ILE A 279 -5.37 -10.33 -14.48
N GLY A 280 -6.27 -11.02 -15.19
CA GLY A 280 -7.21 -11.97 -14.59
C GLY A 280 -6.51 -13.18 -13.96
N GLU A 281 -5.46 -13.70 -14.61
CA GLU A 281 -4.62 -14.79 -14.08
C GLU A 281 -3.89 -14.33 -12.80
N TRP A 282 -3.23 -13.17 -12.81
CA TRP A 282 -2.53 -12.62 -11.65
C TRP A 282 -3.47 -12.41 -10.45
N LEU A 283 -4.64 -11.82 -10.69
CA LEU A 283 -5.64 -11.61 -9.62
C LEU A 283 -6.15 -12.94 -9.07
N ALA A 284 -6.43 -13.91 -9.93
CA ALA A 284 -6.88 -15.24 -9.50
C ALA A 284 -5.85 -15.93 -8.61
N ASP A 285 -4.56 -15.82 -8.95
CA ASP A 285 -3.47 -16.39 -8.15
C ASP A 285 -3.45 -15.78 -6.73
N LYS A 286 -3.53 -14.44 -6.62
CA LYS A 286 -3.61 -13.76 -5.31
C LYS A 286 -4.87 -14.12 -4.53
N LEU A 287 -6.04 -14.11 -5.18
CA LEU A 287 -7.31 -14.47 -4.55
C LEU A 287 -7.31 -15.91 -4.05
N ASN A 288 -6.67 -16.84 -4.78
CA ASN A 288 -6.57 -18.25 -4.39
C ASN A 288 -5.74 -18.48 -3.12
N LEU A 289 -4.83 -17.58 -2.79
CA LEU A 289 -4.03 -17.63 -1.55
C LEU A 289 -4.81 -17.14 -0.32
N MET A 290 -5.88 -16.35 -0.50
CA MET A 290 -6.68 -15.84 0.62
C MET A 290 -7.46 -16.96 1.30
N GLN A 291 -7.33 -17.12 2.62
CA GLN A 291 -8.03 -18.14 3.41
C GLN A 291 -9.26 -17.58 4.16
N GLY A 292 -9.40 -16.26 4.24
CA GLY A 292 -10.55 -15.56 4.83
C GLY A 292 -11.81 -15.62 3.95
N GLU A 293 -12.83 -14.86 4.35
CA GLU A 293 -14.04 -14.70 3.55
C GLU A 293 -13.80 -13.75 2.38
N VAL A 294 -13.99 -14.26 1.15
CA VAL A 294 -13.74 -13.51 -0.10
C VAL A 294 -15.01 -13.53 -0.96
N ARG A 295 -15.38 -12.35 -1.45
CA ARG A 295 -16.39 -12.16 -2.50
C ARG A 295 -15.76 -11.35 -3.62
N PHE A 296 -15.70 -11.89 -4.83
CA PHE A 296 -15.16 -11.15 -5.97
C PHE A 296 -16.27 -10.99 -7.02
N LEU A 297 -16.61 -9.73 -7.34
CA LEU A 297 -17.76 -9.40 -8.18
C LEU A 297 -17.31 -8.95 -9.57
N LEU A 298 -17.90 -9.52 -10.62
CA LEU A 298 -17.61 -9.19 -12.02
C LEU A 298 -18.73 -8.30 -12.60
N PRO A 299 -18.42 -7.04 -12.97
CA PRO A 299 -19.37 -6.14 -13.62
C PRO A 299 -19.37 -6.39 -15.14
N LEU A 300 -20.22 -7.29 -15.61
CA LEU A 300 -20.19 -7.80 -16.99
C LEU A 300 -20.51 -6.75 -18.08
N ARG A 301 -20.97 -5.55 -17.71
CA ARG A 301 -21.26 -4.45 -18.64
C ARG A 301 -20.25 -3.30 -18.56
N GLY A 302 -19.04 -3.57 -18.05
CA GLY A 302 -17.93 -2.63 -18.03
C GLY A 302 -17.41 -2.35 -16.61
N VAL A 303 -16.09 -2.21 -16.54
CA VAL A 303 -15.32 -2.10 -15.30
C VAL A 303 -15.01 -0.64 -14.90
N SER A 304 -15.45 0.33 -15.71
CA SER A 304 -15.26 1.76 -15.49
C SER A 304 -16.32 2.60 -16.21
N SER A 305 -16.33 3.91 -15.97
CA SER A 305 -17.14 4.83 -16.77
C SER A 305 -16.64 4.94 -18.21
N LEU A 306 -15.33 4.78 -18.47
CA LEU A 306 -14.76 4.81 -19.82
C LEU A 306 -15.00 3.51 -20.59
N GLY A 307 -15.24 2.39 -19.92
CA GLY A 307 -15.51 1.08 -20.49
C GLY A 307 -16.98 0.84 -20.83
N SER A 308 -17.90 1.72 -20.45
CA SER A 308 -19.31 1.60 -20.81
C SER A 308 -19.59 1.85 -22.30
N GLU A 309 -20.74 1.40 -22.80
CA GLU A 309 -21.17 1.61 -24.19
C GLU A 309 -21.02 3.09 -24.59
N GLU A 310 -20.59 3.34 -25.83
CA GLU A 310 -20.36 4.70 -26.40
C GLU A 310 -19.18 5.48 -25.80
N HIS A 311 -18.42 4.91 -24.86
CA HIS A 311 -17.26 5.56 -24.29
C HIS A 311 -15.93 5.05 -24.88
N ALA A 312 -14.86 5.83 -24.62
CA ALA A 312 -13.57 5.68 -25.31
C ALA A 312 -12.94 4.28 -25.16
N PHE A 313 -13.15 3.61 -24.04
CA PHE A 313 -12.52 2.31 -23.74
C PHE A 313 -13.48 1.11 -23.84
N HIS A 314 -14.67 1.32 -24.42
CA HIS A 314 -15.59 0.23 -24.65
C HIS A 314 -14.97 -0.87 -25.53
N ASN A 315 -14.70 -2.03 -24.95
CA ASN A 315 -14.14 -3.18 -25.64
C ASN A 315 -14.61 -4.48 -24.95
N PRO A 316 -15.79 -4.99 -25.33
CA PRO A 316 -16.37 -6.19 -24.70
C PRO A 316 -15.52 -7.44 -24.85
N GLU A 317 -14.70 -7.55 -25.91
CA GLU A 317 -13.82 -8.70 -26.13
C GLU A 317 -12.68 -8.72 -25.10
N ALA A 318 -12.07 -7.55 -24.84
CA ALA A 318 -11.01 -7.43 -23.83
C ALA A 318 -11.57 -7.63 -22.41
N ASP A 319 -12.75 -7.10 -22.12
CA ASP A 319 -13.41 -7.30 -20.82
C ASP A 319 -13.80 -8.78 -20.62
N ALA A 320 -14.31 -9.44 -21.66
CA ALA A 320 -14.62 -10.88 -21.61
C ALA A 320 -13.37 -11.73 -21.33
N ALA A 321 -12.20 -11.37 -21.91
CA ALA A 321 -10.96 -12.08 -21.65
C ALA A 321 -10.52 -12.00 -20.17
N LEU A 322 -10.74 -10.84 -19.52
CA LEU A 322 -10.53 -10.66 -18.08
C LEU A 322 -11.46 -11.57 -17.26
N PHE A 323 -12.75 -11.54 -17.56
CA PHE A 323 -13.75 -12.32 -16.82
C PHE A 323 -13.56 -13.82 -17.00
N ASP A 324 -13.27 -14.27 -18.23
CA ASP A 324 -13.00 -15.68 -18.54
C ASP A 324 -11.75 -16.18 -17.81
N ALA A 325 -10.69 -15.35 -17.73
CA ALA A 325 -9.48 -15.70 -17.00
C ALA A 325 -9.76 -15.85 -15.49
N LEU A 326 -10.52 -14.95 -14.90
CA LEU A 326 -10.95 -15.04 -13.50
C LEU A 326 -11.85 -16.27 -13.24
N GLU A 327 -12.84 -16.50 -14.08
CA GLU A 327 -13.74 -17.66 -13.95
C GLU A 327 -13.00 -18.99 -14.03
N LYS A 328 -12.03 -19.07 -14.93
CA LYS A 328 -11.26 -20.31 -15.16
C LYS A 328 -10.28 -20.60 -14.03
N ASN A 329 -9.66 -19.57 -13.46
CA ASN A 329 -8.52 -19.73 -12.56
C ASN A 329 -8.89 -19.57 -11.07
N ILE A 330 -10.00 -18.91 -10.72
CA ILE A 330 -10.43 -18.79 -9.32
C ILE A 330 -10.99 -20.13 -8.83
N ILE A 331 -10.37 -20.68 -7.80
CA ILE A 331 -10.83 -21.87 -7.10
C ILE A 331 -11.88 -21.45 -6.08
N GLN A 332 -13.15 -21.62 -6.42
CA GLN A 332 -14.25 -21.30 -5.51
C GLN A 332 -14.32 -22.29 -4.35
N THR A 333 -14.63 -21.78 -3.16
CA THR A 333 -14.78 -22.54 -1.92
C THR A 333 -16.02 -22.08 -1.15
N ASN A 334 -16.25 -22.60 0.03
CA ASN A 334 -17.32 -22.10 0.91
C ASN A 334 -17.07 -20.64 1.32
N ARG A 335 -15.81 -20.24 1.45
CA ARG A 335 -15.38 -18.89 1.84
C ARG A 335 -15.07 -17.97 0.65
N ARG A 336 -14.64 -18.51 -0.50
CA ARG A 336 -14.30 -17.73 -1.70
C ARG A 336 -15.32 -17.94 -2.78
N LYS A 337 -16.01 -16.86 -3.16
CA LYS A 337 -17.07 -16.88 -4.18
C LYS A 337 -16.81 -15.85 -5.27
N LEU A 338 -17.01 -16.27 -6.53
CA LEU A 338 -17.03 -15.39 -7.69
C LEU A 338 -18.50 -15.14 -8.06
N ILE A 339 -18.87 -13.86 -8.20
CA ILE A 339 -20.26 -13.44 -8.44
C ILE A 339 -20.32 -12.61 -9.71
N LYS A 340 -21.14 -13.01 -10.66
CA LYS A 340 -21.31 -12.30 -11.94
C LYS A 340 -22.58 -11.45 -11.91
N LEU A 341 -22.46 -10.19 -12.31
CA LEU A 341 -23.56 -9.24 -12.36
C LEU A 341 -23.64 -8.60 -13.75
N ASN A 342 -24.81 -8.66 -14.36
CA ASN A 342 -25.04 -8.04 -15.67
C ASN A 342 -25.28 -6.53 -15.55
N HIS A 343 -24.32 -5.86 -14.93
CA HIS A 343 -24.32 -4.41 -14.65
C HIS A 343 -22.94 -3.82 -14.96
N ASN A 344 -22.88 -2.52 -15.22
CA ASN A 344 -21.64 -1.76 -15.17
C ASN A 344 -21.25 -1.56 -13.69
N ILE A 345 -19.96 -1.39 -13.41
CA ILE A 345 -19.48 -1.18 -12.05
C ILE A 345 -20.14 0.03 -11.35
N ASN A 346 -20.53 1.04 -12.14
CA ASN A 346 -21.16 2.27 -11.62
C ASN A 346 -22.70 2.19 -11.57
N ASP A 347 -23.30 1.07 -11.96
CA ASP A 347 -24.75 0.90 -11.83
C ASP A 347 -25.13 0.77 -10.35
N PRO A 348 -26.26 1.36 -9.92
CA PRO A 348 -26.71 1.30 -8.51
C PRO A 348 -26.87 -0.13 -7.99
N GLU A 349 -27.31 -1.05 -8.85
CA GLU A 349 -27.51 -2.47 -8.53
C GLU A 349 -26.18 -3.15 -8.21
N PHE A 350 -25.07 -2.73 -8.86
CA PHE A 350 -23.74 -3.27 -8.58
C PHE A 350 -23.23 -2.83 -7.20
N SER A 351 -23.36 -1.53 -6.88
CA SER A 351 -22.96 -1.01 -5.56
C SER A 351 -23.81 -1.62 -4.43
N THR A 352 -25.09 -1.81 -4.64
CA THR A 352 -25.98 -2.48 -3.67
C THR A 352 -25.55 -3.93 -3.43
N GLU A 353 -25.16 -4.67 -4.48
CA GLU A 353 -24.68 -6.04 -4.30
C GLU A 353 -23.31 -6.10 -3.60
N LEU A 354 -22.40 -5.15 -3.86
CA LEU A 354 -21.13 -5.02 -3.11
C LEU A 354 -21.41 -4.89 -1.60
N VAL A 355 -22.31 -3.98 -1.21
CA VAL A 355 -22.72 -3.77 0.19
C VAL A 355 -23.35 -5.02 0.78
N LYS A 356 -24.27 -5.65 0.05
CA LYS A 356 -24.92 -6.88 0.50
C LYS A 356 -23.91 -8.00 0.73
N GLN A 357 -22.99 -8.23 -0.19
CA GLN A 357 -21.96 -9.26 -0.04
C GLN A 357 -21.02 -8.94 1.13
N PHE A 358 -20.64 -7.68 1.31
CA PHE A 358 -19.83 -7.25 2.44
C PHE A 358 -20.53 -7.53 3.78
N LYS A 359 -21.80 -7.16 3.93
CA LYS A 359 -22.60 -7.44 5.14
C LYS A 359 -22.79 -8.93 5.45
N THR A 360 -22.54 -9.83 4.50
CA THR A 360 -22.61 -11.28 4.74
C THR A 360 -21.33 -11.88 5.32
N ILE A 361 -20.23 -11.15 5.27
CA ILE A 361 -18.89 -11.68 5.63
C ILE A 361 -18.18 -10.94 6.75
N ILE A 362 -18.74 -9.78 7.17
CA ILE A 362 -18.17 -8.96 8.25
C ILE A 362 -18.80 -9.29 9.60
#